data_82cd46f7b3e3978af3799ce3192e1988
#
_entry.id   82cd46f7b3e3978af3799ce3192e1988
#
_cell.length_a   1.000
_cell.length_b   1.000
_cell.length_c   1.000
_cell.angle_alpha   90.00
_cell.angle_beta   90.00
_cell.angle_gamma   90.00
#
_symmetry.space_group_name_H-M   'P 1'
#
loop_
_entity.id
_entity.type
_entity.pdbx_description
1 polymer ?
#
loop_
_entity_poly.entity_id
_entity_poly.type
_entity_poly.pdbx_seq_one_letter_code
_entity_poly.pdbx_strand_id
1 'polypeptide(L)'
;MFNKTISIIGGTGHVGLPLGLAFADKNYKVQLIDINLETIKNVNNGIMPFKEDGAPSILKKLIKKKKIFATNDLKKVKFSKYVVVCIGTPVNKKLKPETKKFLTFFRNLKKQLSNKHLVIIRSSVYPGISDKVFKICKNKTKNISYCPERIVQGKSLIELPKLPQIVSGFTQKSIKDSKKLFEVISKKIITTSIVEAELIKLFSNSYRYIMFAISNQFFKICHDLNIDFDQLRKNMIEGYDRNNGIPKPGFTAGPCLLKDTMQLSSFLKGSFQLGYSAMTINESIPIFLIKDLEKKISLRGKKVGVLGMAFKAETDDIRDSLAIKLIEYLKKKKINFGYSDPYHKDKYI
;
A
#
# COMPACT_ATOMS: atom_id res chain seq x y z
N MET A 1 6.31 31.74 0.06
CA MET A 1 6.20 30.51 -0.74
C MET A 1 6.66 29.25 -0.03
N PHE A 2 7.83 29.24 0.64
CA PHE A 2 8.40 28.09 1.36
C PHE A 2 7.41 27.40 2.30
N ASN A 3 6.69 28.12 3.15
CA ASN A 3 5.77 27.60 4.16
C ASN A 3 4.55 26.83 3.61
N LYS A 4 4.22 26.94 2.32
CA LYS A 4 3.14 26.23 1.63
C LYS A 4 3.67 25.31 0.51
N THR A 5 4.93 24.90 0.60
CA THR A 5 5.53 23.98 -0.38
C THR A 5 5.78 22.62 0.26
N ILE A 6 5.38 21.57 -0.43
CA ILE A 6 5.53 20.17 -0.02
C ILE A 6 6.32 19.43 -1.09
N SER A 7 7.37 18.70 -0.70
CA SER A 7 8.01 17.69 -1.52
C SER A 7 7.52 16.31 -1.11
N ILE A 8 7.00 15.54 -2.06
CA ILE A 8 6.57 14.15 -1.83
C ILE A 8 7.50 13.24 -2.61
N ILE A 9 8.26 12.41 -1.91
CA ILE A 9 9.23 11.47 -2.48
C ILE A 9 8.54 10.10 -2.61
N GLY A 10 8.69 9.45 -3.77
CA GLY A 10 7.78 8.41 -4.25
C GLY A 10 6.46 9.04 -4.72
N GLY A 11 6.59 10.26 -5.27
CA GLY A 11 5.47 11.18 -5.49
C GLY A 11 4.57 10.80 -6.66
N THR A 12 5.02 9.97 -7.61
CA THR A 12 4.18 9.52 -8.73
C THR A 12 3.54 8.15 -8.49
N GLY A 13 3.76 7.55 -7.30
CA GLY A 13 3.18 6.27 -6.90
C GLY A 13 1.78 6.39 -6.30
N HIS A 14 1.16 5.22 -6.04
CA HIS A 14 -0.24 5.08 -5.56
C HIS A 14 -0.56 5.75 -4.20
N VAL A 15 0.44 6.07 -3.40
CA VAL A 15 0.28 6.84 -2.15
C VAL A 15 0.64 8.29 -2.35
N GLY A 16 1.77 8.55 -3.02
CA GLY A 16 2.32 9.88 -3.15
C GLY A 16 1.51 10.81 -4.05
N LEU A 17 1.05 10.32 -5.19
CA LEU A 17 0.30 11.14 -6.16
C LEU A 17 -1.06 11.57 -5.62
N PRO A 18 -1.93 10.68 -5.11
CA PRO A 18 -3.21 11.10 -4.51
C PRO A 18 -3.03 12.07 -3.33
N LEU A 19 -2.05 11.82 -2.47
CA LEU A 19 -1.69 12.73 -1.38
C LEU A 19 -1.28 14.11 -1.91
N GLY A 20 -0.47 14.13 -2.96
CA GLY A 20 -0.04 15.38 -3.62
C GLY A 20 -1.22 16.15 -4.21
N LEU A 21 -2.15 15.45 -4.86
CA LEU A 21 -3.38 16.06 -5.38
C LEU A 21 -4.22 16.68 -4.27
N ALA A 22 -4.42 15.94 -3.16
CA ALA A 22 -5.18 16.43 -2.02
C ALA A 22 -4.58 17.70 -1.41
N PHE A 23 -3.27 17.78 -1.23
CA PHE A 23 -2.62 19.00 -0.74
C PHE A 23 -2.62 20.14 -1.77
N ALA A 24 -2.41 19.85 -3.05
CA ALA A 24 -2.39 20.86 -4.08
C ALA A 24 -3.78 21.50 -4.28
N ASP A 25 -4.85 20.73 -4.13
CA ASP A 25 -6.24 21.26 -4.16
C ASP A 25 -6.53 22.16 -2.94
N LYS A 26 -5.81 21.99 -1.83
CA LYS A 26 -5.81 22.88 -0.65
C LYS A 26 -4.79 24.02 -0.74
N ASN A 27 -4.42 24.42 -1.96
CA ASN A 27 -3.51 25.54 -2.25
C ASN A 27 -2.06 25.39 -1.76
N TYR A 28 -1.57 24.19 -1.55
CA TYR A 28 -0.14 23.94 -1.42
C TYR A 28 0.51 23.86 -2.80
N LYS A 29 1.79 24.26 -2.89
CA LYS A 29 2.64 23.97 -4.05
C LYS A 29 3.29 22.61 -3.81
N VAL A 30 3.03 21.64 -4.68
CA VAL A 30 3.49 20.26 -4.48
C VAL A 30 4.53 19.90 -5.54
N GLN A 31 5.64 19.36 -5.08
CA GLN A 31 6.73 18.81 -5.88
C GLN A 31 6.73 17.28 -5.67
N LEU A 32 6.36 16.55 -6.71
CA LEU A 32 6.41 15.09 -6.71
C LEU A 32 7.80 14.66 -7.17
N ILE A 33 8.55 14.01 -6.28
CA ILE A 33 9.90 13.55 -6.57
C ILE A 33 9.87 12.05 -6.72
N ASP A 34 10.27 11.55 -7.89
CA ASP A 34 10.27 10.12 -8.17
C ASP A 34 11.44 9.72 -9.05
N ILE A 35 11.74 8.43 -9.14
CA ILE A 35 12.80 7.87 -9.99
C ILE A 35 12.28 7.38 -11.34
N ASN A 36 10.97 7.13 -11.44
CA ASN A 36 10.34 6.62 -12.66
C ASN A 36 10.07 7.76 -13.65
N LEU A 37 10.90 7.85 -14.69
CA LEU A 37 10.84 8.93 -15.68
C LEU A 37 9.54 8.91 -16.50
N GLU A 38 8.99 7.74 -16.77
CA GLU A 38 7.75 7.58 -17.52
C GLU A 38 6.55 8.15 -16.72
N THR A 39 6.42 7.76 -15.46
CA THR A 39 5.34 8.28 -14.62
C THR A 39 5.49 9.77 -14.34
N ILE A 40 6.72 10.29 -14.22
CA ILE A 40 7.00 11.73 -14.13
C ILE A 40 6.48 12.45 -15.40
N LYS A 41 6.80 11.93 -16.59
CA LYS A 41 6.34 12.49 -17.86
C LYS A 41 4.82 12.49 -17.95
N ASN A 42 4.18 11.36 -17.62
CA ASN A 42 2.73 11.22 -17.63
C ASN A 42 2.07 12.25 -16.71
N VAL A 43 2.51 12.34 -15.45
CA VAL A 43 1.96 13.29 -14.46
C VAL A 43 2.10 14.73 -14.94
N ASN A 44 3.24 15.13 -15.48
CA ASN A 44 3.46 16.49 -15.99
C ASN A 44 2.59 16.81 -17.21
N ASN A 45 2.16 15.79 -17.97
CA ASN A 45 1.21 15.91 -19.08
C ASN A 45 -0.26 15.81 -18.60
N GLY A 46 -0.51 15.74 -17.30
CA GLY A 46 -1.86 15.61 -16.73
C GLY A 46 -2.48 14.22 -16.94
N ILE A 47 -1.66 13.19 -17.16
CA ILE A 47 -2.07 11.80 -17.35
C ILE A 47 -1.81 11.02 -16.05
N MET A 48 -2.86 10.39 -15.51
CA MET A 48 -2.71 9.50 -14.35
C MET A 48 -1.97 8.23 -14.75
N PRO A 49 -0.92 7.82 -14.01
CA PRO A 49 -0.17 6.60 -14.31
C PRO A 49 -0.85 5.31 -13.83
N PHE A 50 -1.98 5.41 -13.15
CA PHE A 50 -2.78 4.29 -12.63
C PHE A 50 -4.22 4.73 -12.39
N LYS A 51 -5.13 3.74 -12.20
CA LYS A 51 -6.54 3.99 -11.90
C LYS A 51 -6.70 4.55 -10.48
N GLU A 52 -7.31 5.73 -10.36
CA GLU A 52 -7.66 6.37 -9.08
C GLU A 52 -8.90 7.26 -9.30
N ASP A 53 -9.97 6.97 -8.56
CA ASP A 53 -11.27 7.61 -8.77
C ASP A 53 -11.20 9.12 -8.53
N GLY A 54 -11.70 9.89 -9.50
CA GLY A 54 -11.73 11.35 -9.47
C GLY A 54 -10.38 12.05 -9.72
N ALA A 55 -9.26 11.32 -9.72
CA ALA A 55 -7.93 11.91 -9.84
C ALA A 55 -7.61 12.51 -11.21
N PRO A 56 -8.03 11.95 -12.36
CA PRO A 56 -7.63 12.48 -13.66
C PRO A 56 -8.03 13.93 -13.90
N SER A 57 -9.24 14.32 -13.54
CA SER A 57 -9.75 15.70 -13.70
C SER A 57 -9.02 16.66 -12.76
N ILE A 58 -8.76 16.25 -11.52
CA ILE A 58 -8.06 17.05 -10.52
C ILE A 58 -6.61 17.27 -10.95
N LEU A 59 -5.91 16.22 -11.41
CA LEU A 59 -4.53 16.32 -11.88
C LEU A 59 -4.41 17.34 -13.04
N LYS A 60 -5.23 17.21 -14.07
CA LYS A 60 -5.26 18.16 -15.23
C LYS A 60 -5.45 19.60 -14.77
N LYS A 61 -6.42 19.85 -13.88
CA LYS A 61 -6.70 21.17 -13.30
C LYS A 61 -5.48 21.72 -12.55
N LEU A 62 -4.81 20.90 -11.73
CA LEU A 62 -3.71 21.35 -10.87
C LEU A 62 -2.41 21.56 -11.65
N ILE A 63 -2.14 20.76 -12.67
CA ILE A 63 -1.01 20.99 -13.62
C ILE A 63 -1.21 22.31 -14.36
N LYS A 64 -2.40 22.57 -14.94
CA LYS A 64 -2.73 23.84 -15.61
C LYS A 64 -2.54 25.05 -14.68
N LYS A 65 -2.89 24.89 -13.39
CA LYS A 65 -2.70 25.94 -12.37
C LYS A 65 -1.28 26.01 -11.82
N LYS A 66 -0.33 25.21 -12.30
CA LYS A 66 1.07 25.13 -11.82
C LYS A 66 1.19 24.90 -10.31
N LYS A 67 0.19 24.18 -9.72
CA LYS A 67 0.17 23.84 -8.28
C LYS A 67 0.91 22.55 -7.96
N ILE A 68 1.07 21.68 -8.96
CA ILE A 68 1.76 20.40 -8.83
C ILE A 68 2.66 20.17 -10.04
N PHE A 69 3.82 19.58 -9.83
CA PHE A 69 4.71 19.09 -10.90
C PHE A 69 5.54 17.91 -10.40
N ALA A 70 6.00 17.07 -11.31
CA ALA A 70 6.84 15.92 -11.01
C ALA A 70 8.28 16.10 -11.54
N THR A 71 9.27 15.57 -10.82
CA THR A 71 10.69 15.66 -11.17
C THR A 71 11.48 14.51 -10.56
N ASN A 72 12.65 14.19 -11.13
CA ASN A 72 13.62 13.27 -10.51
C ASN A 72 14.71 13.99 -9.71
N ASP A 73 14.69 15.32 -9.64
CA ASP A 73 15.70 16.10 -8.93
C ASP A 73 15.42 16.19 -7.41
N LEU A 74 16.13 15.36 -6.64
CA LEU A 74 16.04 15.37 -5.16
C LEU A 74 16.47 16.71 -4.53
N LYS A 75 17.26 17.53 -5.24
CA LYS A 75 17.67 18.85 -4.72
C LYS A 75 16.52 19.82 -4.54
N LYS A 76 15.38 19.58 -5.23
CA LYS A 76 14.14 20.36 -5.06
C LYS A 76 13.59 20.35 -3.63
N VAL A 77 13.91 19.33 -2.84
CA VAL A 77 13.56 19.27 -1.40
C VAL A 77 13.94 20.55 -0.65
N LYS A 78 15.06 21.18 -0.99
CA LYS A 78 15.56 22.41 -0.33
C LYS A 78 14.54 23.56 -0.35
N PHE A 79 13.60 23.56 -1.29
CA PHE A 79 12.62 24.63 -1.46
C PHE A 79 11.27 24.33 -0.79
N SER A 80 11.17 23.26 0.01
CA SER A 80 9.94 22.82 0.67
C SER A 80 10.05 22.85 2.17
N LYS A 81 9.01 23.32 2.86
CA LYS A 81 8.91 23.18 4.31
C LYS A 81 8.65 21.72 4.72
N TYR A 82 7.79 21.04 3.99
CA TYR A 82 7.34 19.69 4.29
C TYR A 82 7.94 18.70 3.30
N VAL A 83 8.55 17.63 3.83
CA VAL A 83 9.18 16.57 3.04
C VAL A 83 8.53 15.25 3.42
N VAL A 84 7.60 14.78 2.58
CA VAL A 84 6.85 13.53 2.82
C VAL A 84 7.52 12.41 2.05
N VAL A 85 7.83 11.29 2.72
CA VAL A 85 8.51 10.15 2.13
C VAL A 85 7.52 8.98 2.02
N CYS A 86 7.15 8.63 0.77
CA CYS A 86 6.20 7.58 0.41
C CYS A 86 6.87 6.45 -0.41
N ILE A 87 8.17 6.22 -0.24
CA ILE A 87 8.88 5.18 -1.00
C ILE A 87 8.50 3.79 -0.55
N GLY A 88 8.53 2.84 -1.48
CA GLY A 88 8.23 1.43 -1.19
C GLY A 88 9.23 0.81 -0.21
N THR A 89 8.74 -0.08 0.63
CA THR A 89 9.52 -0.87 1.59
C THR A 89 9.30 -2.35 1.33
N PRO A 90 9.80 -2.90 0.21
CA PRO A 90 9.54 -4.27 -0.18
C PRO A 90 10.18 -5.27 0.79
N VAL A 91 9.66 -6.50 0.77
CA VAL A 91 10.34 -7.67 1.29
C VAL A 91 11.09 -8.36 0.15
N ASN A 92 12.18 -9.02 0.47
CA ASN A 92 12.93 -9.81 -0.51
C ASN A 92 12.25 -11.19 -0.75
N LYS A 93 12.82 -12.02 -1.63
CA LYS A 93 12.31 -13.38 -1.93
C LYS A 93 12.19 -14.29 -0.70
N LYS A 94 12.93 -14.01 0.40
CA LYS A 94 12.84 -14.70 1.67
C LYS A 94 11.86 -14.02 2.65
N LEU A 95 11.00 -13.14 2.15
CA LEU A 95 10.00 -12.36 2.91
C LEU A 95 10.62 -11.47 4.03
N LYS A 96 11.91 -11.13 3.93
CA LYS A 96 12.59 -10.22 4.88
C LYS A 96 12.60 -8.78 4.35
N PRO A 97 12.36 -7.77 5.22
CA PRO A 97 12.34 -6.35 4.81
C PRO A 97 13.68 -5.85 4.25
N GLU A 98 13.65 -5.14 3.14
CA GLU A 98 14.84 -4.51 2.54
C GLU A 98 15.20 -3.16 3.16
N THR A 99 15.39 -3.12 4.47
CA THR A 99 15.61 -1.88 5.25
C THR A 99 16.91 -1.15 4.89
N LYS A 100 17.93 -1.85 4.41
CA LYS A 100 19.21 -1.21 4.01
C LYS A 100 19.00 -0.16 2.94
N LYS A 101 18.22 -0.46 1.88
CA LYS A 101 17.90 0.48 0.79
C LYS A 101 17.18 1.72 1.33
N PHE A 102 16.18 1.51 2.20
CA PHE A 102 15.42 2.58 2.83
C PHE A 102 16.30 3.53 3.66
N LEU A 103 17.16 2.98 4.51
CA LEU A 103 18.07 3.81 5.33
C LEU A 103 19.15 4.51 4.49
N THR A 104 19.65 3.87 3.42
CA THR A 104 20.59 4.49 2.47
C THR A 104 19.94 5.68 1.76
N PHE A 105 18.65 5.57 1.38
CA PHE A 105 17.92 6.70 0.84
C PHE A 105 17.93 7.89 1.83
N PHE A 106 17.66 7.68 3.11
CA PHE A 106 17.70 8.77 4.11
C PHE A 106 19.09 9.37 4.33
N ARG A 107 20.18 8.59 4.19
CA ARG A 107 21.55 9.15 4.20
C ARG A 107 21.77 10.12 3.03
N ASN A 108 21.19 9.84 1.86
CA ASN A 108 21.25 10.73 0.70
C ASN A 108 20.31 11.95 0.87
N LEU A 109 19.08 11.74 1.31
CA LEU A 109 18.11 12.80 1.57
C LEU A 109 18.63 13.82 2.59
N LYS A 110 19.32 13.35 3.62
CA LYS A 110 19.95 14.19 4.66
C LYS A 110 20.80 15.32 4.10
N LYS A 111 21.46 15.10 2.93
CA LYS A 111 22.31 16.14 2.28
C LYS A 111 21.49 17.34 1.79
N GLN A 112 20.18 17.18 1.61
CA GLN A 112 19.25 18.23 1.16
C GLN A 112 18.47 18.86 2.32
N LEU A 113 18.59 18.31 3.55
CA LEU A 113 17.81 18.75 4.72
C LEU A 113 18.51 19.87 5.49
N SER A 114 17.70 20.68 6.17
CA SER A 114 18.09 21.69 7.15
C SER A 114 17.06 21.73 8.29
N ASN A 115 17.32 22.51 9.33
CA ASN A 115 16.42 22.69 10.48
C ASN A 115 15.04 23.30 10.14
N LYS A 116 14.88 23.84 8.93
CA LYS A 116 13.61 24.40 8.42
C LYS A 116 12.62 23.34 7.95
N HIS A 117 13.09 22.12 7.68
CA HIS A 117 12.26 21.04 7.15
C HIS A 117 11.55 20.26 8.26
N LEU A 118 10.28 19.95 8.01
CA LEU A 118 9.58 18.84 8.66
C LEU A 118 9.65 17.63 7.74
N VAL A 119 10.28 16.55 8.20
CA VAL A 119 10.36 15.27 7.47
C VAL A 119 9.27 14.34 7.99
N ILE A 120 8.40 13.86 7.10
CA ILE A 120 7.30 12.97 7.43
C ILE A 120 7.54 11.62 6.75
N ILE A 121 7.78 10.60 7.54
CA ILE A 121 7.86 9.21 7.08
C ILE A 121 6.42 8.70 6.94
N ARG A 122 6.02 8.34 5.71
CA ARG A 122 4.70 7.79 5.41
C ARG A 122 4.77 6.35 4.88
N SER A 123 5.95 5.90 4.48
CA SER A 123 6.24 4.51 4.12
C SER A 123 5.93 3.56 5.27
N SER A 124 5.34 2.40 4.97
CA SER A 124 5.14 1.36 6.00
C SER A 124 6.49 0.78 6.41
N VAL A 125 6.80 0.84 7.68
CA VAL A 125 8.04 0.30 8.25
C VAL A 125 7.72 -0.50 9.53
N TYR A 126 8.60 -1.43 9.91
CA TYR A 126 8.44 -2.12 11.18
C TYR A 126 9.08 -1.34 12.34
N PRO A 127 8.70 -1.66 13.60
CA PRO A 127 9.11 -0.88 14.77
C PRO A 127 10.63 -0.67 14.87
N GLY A 128 11.00 0.58 15.17
CA GLY A 128 12.39 1.02 15.32
C GLY A 128 13.07 1.52 14.05
N ILE A 129 12.42 1.46 12.87
CA ILE A 129 13.00 2.03 11.64
C ILE A 129 12.94 3.56 11.67
N SER A 130 11.86 4.14 12.18
CA SER A 130 11.75 5.59 12.33
C SER A 130 12.83 6.14 13.26
N ASP A 131 13.19 5.43 14.34
CA ASP A 131 14.31 5.78 15.22
C ASP A 131 15.66 5.80 14.49
N LYS A 132 15.90 4.80 13.61
CA LYS A 132 17.11 4.75 12.78
C LYS A 132 17.16 5.93 11.82
N VAL A 133 16.03 6.32 11.22
CA VAL A 133 15.92 7.50 10.37
C VAL A 133 16.18 8.77 11.18
N PHE A 134 15.60 8.89 12.38
CA PHE A 134 15.88 10.01 13.27
C PHE A 134 17.37 10.14 13.59
N LYS A 135 18.03 9.05 13.98
CA LYS A 135 19.49 9.04 14.25
C LYS A 135 20.31 9.47 13.03
N ILE A 136 19.89 9.12 11.81
CA ILE A 136 20.56 9.55 10.56
C ILE A 136 20.40 11.07 10.35
N CYS A 137 19.20 11.63 10.57
CA CYS A 137 18.86 12.97 10.14
C CYS A 137 18.95 14.04 11.23
N LYS A 138 19.02 13.69 12.53
CA LYS A 138 18.89 14.60 13.70
C LYS A 138 19.86 15.77 13.73
N ASN A 139 21.04 15.64 13.12
CA ASN A 139 22.02 16.75 13.03
C ASN A 139 21.71 17.75 11.89
N LYS A 140 20.68 17.50 11.07
CA LYS A 140 20.17 18.44 10.06
C LYS A 140 18.79 18.97 10.46
N THR A 141 17.91 18.08 10.94
CA THR A 141 16.61 18.44 11.52
C THR A 141 16.20 17.42 12.57
N LYS A 142 15.68 17.92 13.70
CA LYS A 142 15.01 17.10 14.71
C LYS A 142 13.49 17.05 14.47
N ASN A 143 13.00 17.81 13.49
CA ASN A 143 11.57 17.91 13.17
C ASN A 143 11.18 16.76 12.23
N ILE A 144 11.04 15.55 12.81
CA ILE A 144 10.76 14.30 12.11
C ILE A 144 9.52 13.66 12.71
N SER A 145 8.61 13.19 11.85
CA SER A 145 7.35 12.56 12.19
C SER A 145 7.19 11.23 11.46
N TYR A 146 6.42 10.34 12.03
CA TYR A 146 5.89 9.15 11.35
C TYR A 146 4.36 9.26 11.27
N CYS A 147 3.84 9.30 10.05
CA CYS A 147 2.41 9.47 9.77
C CYS A 147 1.97 8.45 8.72
N PRO A 148 1.67 7.21 9.12
CA PRO A 148 1.38 6.11 8.20
C PRO A 148 0.13 6.35 7.37
N GLU A 149 0.10 5.77 6.16
CA GLU A 149 -1.05 5.77 5.29
C GLU A 149 -1.92 4.54 5.52
N ARG A 150 -3.26 4.71 5.52
CA ARG A 150 -4.24 3.64 5.68
C ARG A 150 -5.32 3.60 4.60
N ILE A 151 -5.22 4.47 3.58
CA ILE A 151 -6.15 4.49 2.45
C ILE A 151 -6.14 3.20 1.65
N VAL A 152 -7.25 2.96 0.95
CA VAL A 152 -7.37 1.90 -0.05
C VAL A 152 -7.02 2.47 -1.42
N GLN A 153 -6.11 1.83 -2.13
CA GLN A 153 -5.71 2.19 -3.49
C GLN A 153 -6.93 2.22 -4.43
N GLY A 154 -6.99 3.23 -5.30
CA GLY A 154 -8.10 3.49 -6.21
C GLY A 154 -9.20 4.38 -5.62
N LYS A 155 -9.25 4.56 -4.28
CA LYS A 155 -10.24 5.41 -3.58
C LYS A 155 -9.60 6.42 -2.63
N SER A 156 -8.32 6.74 -2.83
CA SER A 156 -7.53 7.55 -1.91
C SER A 156 -8.11 8.94 -1.69
N LEU A 157 -8.55 9.61 -2.75
CA LEU A 157 -9.12 10.96 -2.66
C LEU A 157 -10.45 11.00 -1.91
N ILE A 158 -11.20 9.90 -1.91
CA ILE A 158 -12.46 9.75 -1.18
C ILE A 158 -12.18 9.45 0.29
N GLU A 159 -11.14 8.65 0.59
CA GLU A 159 -10.84 8.17 1.94
C GLU A 159 -9.99 9.15 2.75
N LEU A 160 -9.06 9.89 2.14
CA LEU A 160 -8.19 10.85 2.84
C LEU A 160 -8.96 11.81 3.77
N PRO A 161 -10.10 12.42 3.38
CA PRO A 161 -10.86 13.28 4.27
C PRO A 161 -11.68 12.53 5.33
N LYS A 162 -11.97 11.24 5.13
CA LYS A 162 -12.85 10.44 6.00
C LYS A 162 -12.08 9.68 7.08
N LEU A 163 -10.93 9.13 6.72
CA LEU A 163 -10.13 8.32 7.64
C LEU A 163 -9.39 9.20 8.65
N PRO A 164 -9.39 8.83 9.94
CA PRO A 164 -8.55 9.50 10.91
C PRO A 164 -7.07 9.36 10.55
N GLN A 165 -6.36 10.48 10.46
CA GLN A 165 -4.93 10.50 10.20
C GLN A 165 -4.14 10.25 11.47
N ILE A 166 -3.28 9.24 11.48
CA ILE A 166 -2.33 9.00 12.57
C ILE A 166 -1.16 9.97 12.43
N VAL A 167 -0.83 10.64 13.52
CA VAL A 167 0.31 11.56 13.62
C VAL A 167 1.16 11.20 14.83
N SER A 168 2.45 11.04 14.61
CA SER A 168 3.44 10.89 15.67
C SER A 168 4.70 11.68 15.33
N GLY A 169 5.57 11.94 16.31
CA GLY A 169 6.77 12.74 16.07
C GLY A 169 7.80 12.61 17.18
N PHE A 170 9.06 12.88 16.84
CA PHE A 170 10.18 12.82 17.79
C PHE A 170 10.27 14.05 18.68
N THR A 171 9.56 15.13 18.37
CA THR A 171 9.49 16.35 19.15
C THR A 171 8.07 16.89 19.17
N GLN A 172 7.70 17.65 20.20
CA GLN A 172 6.40 18.34 20.26
C GLN A 172 6.17 19.23 19.03
N LYS A 173 7.26 19.87 18.55
CA LYS A 173 7.21 20.67 17.31
C LYS A 173 6.84 19.83 16.11
N SER A 174 7.44 18.62 15.94
CA SER A 174 7.13 17.75 14.80
C SER A 174 5.70 17.25 14.84
N ILE A 175 5.16 16.92 16.02
CA ILE A 175 3.76 16.55 16.19
C ILE A 175 2.83 17.72 15.81
N LYS A 176 3.07 18.90 16.36
CA LYS A 176 2.27 20.12 16.10
C LYS A 176 2.27 20.49 14.61
N ASP A 177 3.44 20.50 13.99
CA ASP A 177 3.59 20.86 12.57
C ASP A 177 2.94 19.82 11.65
N SER A 178 3.04 18.51 11.97
CA SER A 178 2.38 17.44 11.22
C SER A 178 0.86 17.49 11.38
N LYS A 179 0.36 17.70 12.61
CA LYS A 179 -1.07 17.86 12.88
C LYS A 179 -1.63 19.00 12.02
N LYS A 180 -1.03 20.19 12.08
CA LYS A 180 -1.43 21.35 11.27
C LYS A 180 -1.43 21.07 9.77
N LEU A 181 -0.46 20.28 9.28
CA LEU A 181 -0.40 19.91 7.86
C LEU A 181 -1.56 19.00 7.47
N PHE A 182 -1.83 17.94 8.26
CA PHE A 182 -2.83 16.95 7.89
C PHE A 182 -4.27 17.38 8.18
N GLU A 183 -4.50 18.32 9.08
CA GLU A 183 -5.84 18.90 9.36
C GLU A 183 -6.48 19.53 8.11
N VAL A 184 -5.69 19.91 7.10
CA VAL A 184 -6.25 20.49 5.86
C VAL A 184 -6.87 19.45 4.94
N ILE A 185 -6.53 18.16 5.12
CA ILE A 185 -7.01 17.07 4.25
C ILE A 185 -7.73 15.94 5.02
N SER A 186 -7.66 15.91 6.34
CA SER A 186 -8.33 14.91 7.18
C SER A 186 -9.12 15.59 8.30
N LYS A 187 -10.37 15.16 8.50
CA LYS A 187 -11.26 15.72 9.53
C LYS A 187 -10.86 15.32 10.95
N LYS A 188 -10.17 14.21 11.13
CA LYS A 188 -9.81 13.67 12.44
C LYS A 188 -8.32 13.31 12.47
N ILE A 189 -7.62 13.81 13.50
CA ILE A 189 -6.22 13.47 13.78
C ILE A 189 -6.16 12.65 15.07
N ILE A 190 -5.41 11.56 15.02
CA ILE A 190 -5.07 10.74 16.20
C ILE A 190 -3.57 10.91 16.43
N THR A 191 -3.21 11.46 17.59
CA THR A 191 -1.81 11.61 17.99
C THR A 191 -1.42 10.45 18.89
N THR A 192 -0.25 9.85 18.61
CA THR A 192 0.26 8.71 19.38
C THR A 192 1.79 8.71 19.37
N SER A 193 2.44 7.76 20.05
CA SER A 193 3.89 7.57 20.01
C SER A 193 4.36 7.03 18.65
N ILE A 194 5.66 7.18 18.34
CA ILE A 194 6.26 6.65 17.09
C ILE A 194 6.04 5.14 16.97
N VAL A 195 6.31 4.40 18.03
CA VAL A 195 6.20 2.93 18.03
C VAL A 195 4.76 2.48 17.85
N GLU A 196 3.81 3.10 18.53
CA GLU A 196 2.38 2.82 18.34
C GLU A 196 1.94 3.11 16.91
N ALA A 197 2.36 4.22 16.32
CA ALA A 197 2.03 4.56 14.93
C ALA A 197 2.58 3.51 13.94
N GLU A 198 3.81 3.01 14.14
CA GLU A 198 4.40 1.93 13.34
C GLU A 198 3.57 0.64 13.51
N LEU A 199 3.21 0.26 14.75
CA LEU A 199 2.41 -0.93 15.04
C LEU A 199 0.97 -0.82 14.53
N ILE A 200 0.29 0.31 14.70
CA ILE A 200 -1.09 0.53 14.21
C ILE A 200 -1.18 0.19 12.72
N LYS A 201 -0.20 0.64 11.92
CA LYS A 201 -0.20 0.34 10.47
C LYS A 201 -0.05 -1.15 10.21
N LEU A 202 0.93 -1.79 10.82
CA LEU A 202 1.22 -3.22 10.61
C LEU A 202 0.10 -4.11 11.15
N PHE A 203 -0.41 -3.81 12.35
CA PHE A 203 -1.51 -4.57 12.96
C PHE A 203 -2.80 -4.47 12.15
N SER A 204 -3.15 -3.27 11.65
CA SER A 204 -4.33 -3.10 10.81
C SER A 204 -4.27 -3.96 9.54
N ASN A 205 -3.12 -4.04 8.88
CA ASN A 205 -2.96 -4.83 7.68
C ASN A 205 -2.86 -6.34 8.00
N SER A 206 -2.13 -6.73 9.05
CA SER A 206 -2.04 -8.12 9.48
C SER A 206 -3.38 -8.67 9.95
N TYR A 207 -4.17 -7.90 10.71
CA TYR A 207 -5.51 -8.27 11.10
C TYR A 207 -6.39 -8.59 9.89
N ARG A 208 -6.42 -7.69 8.90
CA ARG A 208 -7.18 -7.93 7.67
C ARG A 208 -6.71 -9.17 6.92
N TYR A 209 -5.39 -9.39 6.85
CA TYR A 209 -4.80 -10.55 6.16
C TYR A 209 -5.18 -11.86 6.83
N ILE A 210 -5.20 -11.89 8.18
CA ILE A 210 -5.62 -13.03 8.99
C ILE A 210 -7.12 -13.30 8.81
N MET A 211 -7.96 -12.27 8.83
CA MET A 211 -9.41 -12.42 8.60
C MET A 211 -9.73 -13.07 7.27
N PHE A 212 -9.02 -12.69 6.21
CA PHE A 212 -9.16 -13.37 4.92
C PHE A 212 -8.68 -14.82 4.96
N ALA A 213 -7.61 -15.11 5.70
CA ALA A 213 -7.12 -16.48 5.84
C ALA A 213 -8.13 -17.37 6.58
N ILE A 214 -8.82 -16.84 7.59
CA ILE A 214 -9.92 -17.53 8.28
C ILE A 214 -11.02 -17.91 7.27
N SER A 215 -11.48 -16.95 6.45
CA SER A 215 -12.51 -17.21 5.44
C SER A 215 -12.04 -18.20 4.37
N ASN A 216 -10.79 -18.08 3.94
CA ASN A 216 -10.19 -19.01 2.98
C ASN A 216 -10.06 -20.43 3.55
N GLN A 217 -9.75 -20.56 4.84
CA GLN A 217 -9.69 -21.87 5.52
C GLN A 217 -11.08 -22.47 5.66
N PHE A 218 -12.09 -21.69 6.07
CA PHE A 218 -13.47 -22.14 6.18
C PHE A 218 -14.04 -22.54 4.81
N PHE A 219 -13.74 -21.77 3.76
CA PHE A 219 -14.09 -22.12 2.40
C PHE A 219 -13.56 -23.50 1.98
N LYS A 220 -12.29 -23.83 2.31
CA LYS A 220 -11.73 -25.17 2.02
C LYS A 220 -12.48 -26.28 2.75
N ILE A 221 -12.80 -26.06 4.03
CA ILE A 221 -13.58 -27.04 4.83
C ILE A 221 -14.96 -27.26 4.22
N CYS A 222 -15.67 -26.19 3.89
CA CYS A 222 -17.00 -26.28 3.24
C CYS A 222 -16.92 -26.98 1.91
N HIS A 223 -15.87 -26.69 1.13
CA HIS A 223 -15.65 -27.34 -0.16
C HIS A 223 -15.47 -28.85 -0.02
N ASP A 224 -14.67 -29.32 0.94
CA ASP A 224 -14.45 -30.76 1.22
C ASP A 224 -15.75 -31.46 1.68
N LEU A 225 -16.69 -30.72 2.26
CA LEU A 225 -17.99 -31.20 2.71
C LEU A 225 -19.12 -30.97 1.69
N ASN A 226 -18.82 -30.44 0.50
CA ASN A 226 -19.80 -30.03 -0.53
C ASN A 226 -20.85 -29.01 -0.02
N ILE A 227 -20.45 -28.08 0.84
CA ILE A 227 -21.27 -27.01 1.40
C ILE A 227 -20.97 -25.69 0.67
N ASP A 228 -21.99 -24.91 0.33
CA ASP A 228 -21.84 -23.54 -0.17
C ASP A 228 -21.41 -22.61 0.97
N PHE A 229 -20.14 -22.19 0.94
CA PHE A 229 -19.61 -21.29 1.96
C PHE A 229 -20.23 -19.88 1.90
N ASP A 230 -20.64 -19.38 0.74
CA ASP A 230 -21.27 -18.04 0.68
C ASP A 230 -22.64 -18.06 1.40
N GLN A 231 -23.42 -19.13 1.25
CA GLN A 231 -24.67 -19.29 1.99
C GLN A 231 -24.42 -19.51 3.49
N LEU A 232 -23.48 -20.38 3.83
CA LEU A 232 -23.08 -20.62 5.23
C LEU A 232 -22.65 -19.31 5.90
N ARG A 233 -21.81 -18.52 5.24
CA ARG A 233 -21.32 -17.22 5.74
C ARG A 233 -22.47 -16.24 5.97
N LYS A 234 -23.45 -16.16 5.08
CA LYS A 234 -24.65 -15.33 5.28
C LYS A 234 -25.38 -15.74 6.54
N ASN A 235 -25.62 -17.02 6.72
CA ASN A 235 -26.31 -17.57 7.91
C ASN A 235 -25.50 -17.31 9.20
N MET A 236 -24.17 -17.37 9.14
CA MET A 236 -23.30 -17.05 10.29
C MET A 236 -23.38 -15.59 10.74
N ILE A 237 -23.66 -14.68 9.83
CA ILE A 237 -23.68 -13.22 10.09
C ILE A 237 -25.08 -12.76 10.50
N GLU A 238 -26.13 -13.38 9.97
CA GLU A 238 -27.50 -12.95 10.14
C GLU A 238 -27.91 -12.97 11.62
N GLY A 239 -28.24 -11.79 12.17
CA GLY A 239 -28.63 -11.63 13.56
C GLY A 239 -27.52 -11.90 14.59
N TYR A 240 -26.27 -12.06 14.16
CA TYR A 240 -25.15 -12.36 15.05
C TYR A 240 -23.96 -11.39 14.85
N ASP A 241 -24.00 -10.27 15.52
CA ASP A 241 -23.06 -9.15 15.37
C ASP A 241 -21.60 -9.53 15.59
N ARG A 242 -21.31 -10.57 16.37
CA ARG A 242 -19.93 -11.03 16.61
C ARG A 242 -19.23 -11.52 15.35
N ASN A 243 -20.00 -11.92 14.32
CA ASN A 243 -19.50 -12.41 13.04
C ASN A 243 -19.52 -11.33 11.94
N ASN A 244 -19.93 -10.09 12.24
CA ASN A 244 -20.06 -8.96 11.28
C ASN A 244 -18.72 -8.59 10.69
N GLY A 245 -17.80 -9.18 10.42
CA GLY A 245 -16.50 -8.84 9.83
C GLY A 245 -15.91 -9.97 9.00
N ILE A 246 -16.59 -11.10 8.90
CA ILE A 246 -16.11 -12.24 8.13
C ILE A 246 -16.13 -11.91 6.64
N PRO A 247 -14.97 -11.76 5.97
CA PRO A 247 -14.92 -11.42 4.54
C PRO A 247 -15.35 -12.61 3.68
N LYS A 248 -15.62 -12.35 2.40
CA LYS A 248 -15.72 -13.42 1.41
C LYS A 248 -14.36 -14.07 1.18
N PRO A 249 -14.28 -15.37 0.88
CA PRO A 249 -13.04 -16.04 0.52
C PRO A 249 -12.56 -15.57 -0.86
N GLY A 250 -11.31 -15.82 -1.17
CA GLY A 250 -10.76 -15.53 -2.49
C GLY A 250 -9.27 -15.20 -2.49
N PHE A 251 -8.83 -14.67 -3.61
CA PHE A 251 -7.44 -14.27 -3.82
C PHE A 251 -7.10 -13.02 -3.00
N THR A 252 -6.67 -13.23 -1.76
CA THR A 252 -6.26 -12.15 -0.86
C THR A 252 -4.79 -11.85 -1.06
N ALA A 253 -4.53 -10.81 -1.78
CA ALA A 253 -3.20 -10.49 -2.29
C ALA A 253 -2.92 -8.98 -2.25
N GLY A 254 -1.90 -8.59 -2.99
CA GLY A 254 -1.49 -7.23 -3.21
C GLY A 254 -0.29 -6.79 -2.37
N PRO A 255 0.31 -5.66 -2.74
CA PRO A 255 1.63 -5.25 -2.27
C PRO A 255 1.70 -4.82 -0.80
N CYS A 256 0.59 -4.85 -0.07
CA CYS A 256 0.52 -4.32 1.29
C CYS A 256 0.27 -5.40 2.35
N LEU A 257 -0.78 -6.23 2.21
CA LEU A 257 -1.21 -7.12 3.30
C LEU A 257 -0.16 -8.17 3.64
N LEU A 258 0.31 -8.94 2.65
CA LEU A 258 1.36 -9.93 2.82
C LEU A 258 2.65 -9.28 3.32
N LYS A 259 3.09 -8.20 2.66
CA LYS A 259 4.34 -7.52 2.99
C LYS A 259 4.35 -7.01 4.44
N ASP A 260 3.30 -6.32 4.89
CA ASP A 260 3.25 -5.74 6.23
C ASP A 260 3.14 -6.83 7.30
N THR A 261 2.43 -7.94 7.03
CA THR A 261 2.39 -9.11 7.90
C THR A 261 3.76 -9.77 8.01
N MET A 262 4.50 -9.92 6.91
CA MET A 262 5.85 -10.49 6.91
C MET A 262 6.89 -9.55 7.53
N GLN A 263 6.71 -8.22 7.43
CA GLN A 263 7.53 -7.26 8.18
C GLN A 263 7.37 -7.45 9.68
N LEU A 264 6.14 -7.63 10.18
CA LEU A 264 5.88 -7.91 11.59
C LEU A 264 6.46 -9.26 12.01
N SER A 265 6.29 -10.30 11.21
CA SER A 265 6.89 -11.62 11.46
C SER A 265 8.42 -11.56 11.54
N SER A 266 9.05 -10.80 10.65
CA SER A 266 10.51 -10.58 10.65
C SER A 266 10.98 -9.82 11.90
N PHE A 267 10.23 -8.81 12.35
CA PHE A 267 10.52 -8.07 13.58
C PHE A 267 10.48 -8.98 14.81
N LEU A 268 9.49 -9.86 14.88
CA LEU A 268 9.32 -10.85 15.95
C LEU A 268 10.18 -12.11 15.76
N LYS A 269 11.18 -12.08 14.86
CA LYS A 269 12.11 -13.20 14.59
C LYS A 269 11.39 -14.54 14.26
N GLY A 270 10.23 -14.45 13.60
CA GLY A 270 9.44 -15.62 13.20
C GLY A 270 8.42 -16.12 14.25
N SER A 271 8.34 -15.50 15.42
CA SER A 271 7.37 -15.92 16.46
C SER A 271 5.91 -15.46 16.19
N PHE A 272 5.65 -14.75 15.09
CA PHE A 272 4.29 -14.35 14.70
C PHE A 272 3.59 -15.49 13.93
N GLN A 273 3.21 -16.54 14.65
CA GLN A 273 2.62 -17.77 14.10
C GLN A 273 1.35 -17.51 13.29
N LEU A 274 0.40 -16.70 13.80
CA LEU A 274 -0.84 -16.36 13.10
C LEU A 274 -0.57 -15.72 11.72
N GLY A 275 0.40 -14.83 11.63
CA GLY A 275 0.77 -14.19 10.36
C GLY A 275 1.35 -15.18 9.36
N TYR A 276 2.16 -16.12 9.82
CA TYR A 276 2.75 -17.16 8.99
C TYR A 276 1.71 -18.16 8.48
N SER A 277 0.83 -18.62 9.37
CA SER A 277 -0.30 -19.49 9.00
C SER A 277 -1.24 -18.81 8.00
N ALA A 278 -1.56 -17.53 8.23
CA ALA A 278 -2.37 -16.75 7.31
C ALA A 278 -1.74 -16.64 5.91
N MET A 279 -0.41 -16.42 5.85
CA MET A 279 0.32 -16.44 4.59
C MET A 279 0.19 -17.79 3.88
N THR A 280 0.45 -18.88 4.57
CA THR A 280 0.38 -20.24 3.99
C THR A 280 -1.01 -20.54 3.44
N ILE A 281 -2.06 -20.17 4.17
CA ILE A 281 -3.45 -20.39 3.76
C ILE A 281 -3.77 -19.56 2.51
N ASN A 282 -3.56 -18.24 2.56
CA ASN A 282 -3.93 -17.34 1.47
C ASN A 282 -3.16 -17.64 0.18
N GLU A 283 -1.86 -17.85 0.30
CA GLU A 283 -0.99 -18.15 -0.85
C GLU A 283 -1.26 -19.52 -1.50
N SER A 284 -1.90 -20.44 -0.76
CA SER A 284 -2.24 -21.79 -1.27
C SER A 284 -3.53 -21.84 -2.07
N ILE A 285 -4.39 -20.82 -2.02
CA ILE A 285 -5.72 -20.83 -2.68
C ILE A 285 -5.64 -21.07 -4.19
N PRO A 286 -4.74 -20.42 -4.97
CA PRO A 286 -4.66 -20.68 -6.41
C PRO A 286 -4.38 -22.15 -6.76
N ILE A 287 -3.46 -22.76 -6.01
CA ILE A 287 -3.10 -24.19 -6.21
C ILE A 287 -4.23 -25.10 -5.78
N PHE A 288 -4.90 -24.78 -4.68
CA PHE A 288 -6.06 -25.53 -4.20
C PHE A 288 -7.16 -25.59 -5.26
N LEU A 289 -7.52 -24.46 -5.88
CA LEU A 289 -8.57 -24.40 -6.90
C LEU A 289 -8.24 -25.22 -8.15
N ILE A 290 -7.00 -25.20 -8.62
CA ILE A 290 -6.60 -26.00 -9.80
C ILE A 290 -6.60 -27.49 -9.46
N LYS A 291 -6.09 -27.89 -8.29
CA LYS A 291 -6.12 -29.28 -7.85
C LYS A 291 -7.55 -29.81 -7.70
N ASP A 292 -8.46 -28.98 -7.22
CA ASP A 292 -9.87 -29.35 -7.14
C ASP A 292 -10.51 -29.49 -8.52
N LEU A 293 -10.20 -28.56 -9.42
CA LEU A 293 -10.67 -28.65 -10.80
C LEU A 293 -10.14 -29.93 -11.50
N GLU A 294 -8.87 -30.29 -11.28
CA GLU A 294 -8.25 -31.53 -11.80
C GLU A 294 -8.94 -32.82 -11.28
N LYS A 295 -9.51 -32.78 -10.05
CA LYS A 295 -10.29 -33.91 -9.50
C LYS A 295 -11.64 -34.11 -10.24
N LYS A 296 -12.24 -33.01 -10.69
CA LYS A 296 -13.59 -32.99 -11.30
C LYS A 296 -13.53 -33.24 -12.80
N ILE A 297 -12.50 -32.71 -13.46
CA ILE A 297 -12.36 -32.82 -14.92
C ILE A 297 -10.88 -32.99 -15.31
N SER A 298 -10.63 -33.75 -16.38
CA SER A 298 -9.28 -33.75 -16.98
C SER A 298 -9.01 -32.42 -17.67
N LEU A 299 -7.88 -31.78 -17.32
CA LEU A 299 -7.44 -30.54 -17.95
C LEU A 299 -6.59 -30.77 -19.20
N ARG A 300 -6.28 -32.01 -19.57
CA ARG A 300 -5.54 -32.37 -20.78
C ARG A 300 -6.29 -31.89 -22.03
N GLY A 301 -5.62 -31.10 -22.87
CA GLY A 301 -6.20 -30.51 -24.08
C GLY A 301 -7.25 -29.41 -23.86
N LYS A 302 -7.56 -29.05 -22.60
CA LYS A 302 -8.47 -27.96 -22.27
C LYS A 302 -7.74 -26.66 -21.99
N LYS A 303 -8.43 -25.52 -22.16
CA LYS A 303 -7.92 -24.19 -21.86
C LYS A 303 -8.59 -23.64 -20.61
N VAL A 304 -7.78 -23.23 -19.61
CA VAL A 304 -8.26 -22.60 -18.37
C VAL A 304 -8.31 -21.09 -18.57
N GLY A 305 -9.48 -20.48 -18.38
CA GLY A 305 -9.64 -19.01 -18.37
C GLY A 305 -9.41 -18.42 -16.99
N VAL A 306 -8.55 -17.41 -16.87
CA VAL A 306 -8.34 -16.64 -15.64
C VAL A 306 -8.91 -15.24 -15.84
N LEU A 307 -9.97 -14.90 -15.07
CA LEU A 307 -10.65 -13.61 -15.16
C LEU A 307 -10.24 -12.72 -14.00
N GLY A 308 -9.70 -11.54 -14.31
CA GLY A 308 -9.17 -10.60 -13.32
C GLY A 308 -7.71 -10.89 -12.96
N MET A 309 -6.81 -9.97 -13.32
CA MET A 309 -5.37 -10.08 -13.07
C MET A 309 -4.91 -9.21 -11.92
N ALA A 310 -5.65 -8.15 -11.61
CA ALA A 310 -5.33 -7.25 -10.52
C ALA A 310 -5.53 -7.93 -9.15
N PHE A 311 -4.80 -7.43 -8.14
CA PHE A 311 -4.87 -8.02 -6.79
C PHE A 311 -6.22 -7.78 -6.07
N LYS A 312 -7.06 -6.90 -6.59
CA LYS A 312 -8.42 -6.64 -6.11
C LYS A 312 -9.28 -6.04 -7.22
N ALA A 313 -10.59 -6.01 -7.02
CA ALA A 313 -11.51 -5.31 -7.91
C ALA A 313 -11.22 -3.80 -8.01
N GLU A 314 -11.62 -3.18 -9.12
CA GLU A 314 -11.54 -1.73 -9.36
C GLU A 314 -10.12 -1.15 -9.28
N THR A 315 -9.09 -1.91 -9.66
CA THR A 315 -7.71 -1.45 -9.79
C THR A 315 -7.03 -2.07 -11.01
N ASP A 316 -6.01 -1.41 -11.51
CA ASP A 316 -5.12 -1.88 -12.58
C ASP A 316 -3.80 -2.46 -12.05
N ASP A 317 -3.63 -2.56 -10.74
CA ASP A 317 -2.38 -3.01 -10.09
C ASP A 317 -2.35 -4.53 -9.95
N ILE A 318 -1.41 -5.15 -10.65
CA ILE A 318 -1.19 -6.61 -10.64
C ILE A 318 -0.09 -7.06 -9.68
N ARG A 319 0.57 -6.14 -8.97
CA ARG A 319 1.68 -6.47 -8.07
C ARG A 319 1.23 -7.41 -6.95
N ASP A 320 2.01 -8.47 -6.76
CA ASP A 320 1.72 -9.53 -5.79
C ASP A 320 0.30 -10.13 -5.91
N SER A 321 -0.31 -10.08 -7.11
CA SER A 321 -1.60 -10.72 -7.37
C SER A 321 -1.47 -12.25 -7.35
N LEU A 322 -2.40 -12.90 -6.69
CA LEU A 322 -2.50 -14.37 -6.71
C LEU A 322 -2.96 -14.93 -8.06
N ALA A 323 -3.58 -14.12 -8.92
CA ALA A 323 -3.86 -14.51 -10.30
C ALA A 323 -2.57 -14.73 -11.10
N ILE A 324 -1.54 -13.91 -10.88
CA ILE A 324 -0.21 -14.11 -11.47
C ILE A 324 0.39 -15.44 -11.00
N LYS A 325 0.33 -15.74 -9.71
CA LYS A 325 0.81 -17.02 -9.16
C LYS A 325 0.04 -18.22 -9.70
N LEU A 326 -1.27 -18.06 -9.95
CA LEU A 326 -2.08 -19.07 -10.61
C LEU A 326 -1.56 -19.34 -12.02
N ILE A 327 -1.29 -18.31 -12.81
CA ILE A 327 -0.73 -18.43 -14.16
C ILE A 327 0.63 -19.11 -14.14
N GLU A 328 1.51 -18.73 -13.22
CA GLU A 328 2.82 -19.39 -13.05
C GLU A 328 2.68 -20.89 -12.73
N TYR A 329 1.68 -21.24 -11.91
CA TYR A 329 1.38 -22.64 -11.61
C TYR A 329 0.87 -23.41 -12.84
N LEU A 330 -0.06 -22.81 -13.62
CA LEU A 330 -0.55 -23.38 -14.87
C LEU A 330 0.57 -23.59 -15.90
N LYS A 331 1.46 -22.61 -16.06
CA LYS A 331 2.66 -22.71 -16.90
C LYS A 331 3.56 -23.88 -16.47
N LYS A 332 3.85 -24.00 -15.17
CA LYS A 332 4.66 -25.10 -14.62
C LYS A 332 4.04 -26.45 -14.86
N LYS A 333 2.71 -26.56 -14.82
CA LYS A 333 1.93 -27.78 -15.10
C LYS A 333 1.72 -28.04 -16.59
N LYS A 334 2.15 -27.15 -17.48
CA LYS A 334 1.91 -27.21 -18.94
C LYS A 334 0.42 -27.27 -19.28
N ILE A 335 -0.44 -26.66 -18.45
CA ILE A 335 -1.86 -26.50 -18.70
C ILE A 335 -2.06 -25.29 -19.60
N ASN A 336 -2.82 -25.43 -20.69
CA ASN A 336 -3.14 -24.32 -21.57
C ASN A 336 -4.06 -23.32 -20.85
N PHE A 337 -3.79 -22.02 -20.98
CA PHE A 337 -4.57 -20.98 -20.29
C PHE A 337 -4.75 -19.72 -21.14
N GLY A 338 -5.72 -18.92 -20.78
CA GLY A 338 -5.90 -17.54 -21.23
C GLY A 338 -6.29 -16.67 -20.04
N TYR A 339 -6.11 -15.36 -20.16
CA TYR A 339 -6.52 -14.41 -19.13
C TYR A 339 -7.15 -13.16 -19.70
N SER A 340 -7.94 -12.47 -18.90
CA SER A 340 -8.56 -11.20 -19.24
C SER A 340 -8.70 -10.31 -18.02
N ASP A 341 -8.46 -9.00 -18.18
CA ASP A 341 -8.69 -7.99 -17.16
C ASP A 341 -9.15 -6.69 -17.83
N PRO A 342 -10.21 -6.01 -17.35
CA PRO A 342 -10.72 -4.80 -17.96
C PRO A 342 -9.79 -3.59 -17.80
N TYR A 343 -8.91 -3.61 -16.81
CA TYR A 343 -8.03 -2.49 -16.49
C TYR A 343 -6.55 -2.75 -16.81
N HIS A 344 -6.19 -3.99 -17.04
CA HIS A 344 -4.83 -4.38 -17.37
C HIS A 344 -4.76 -4.92 -18.79
N LYS A 345 -4.11 -4.17 -19.69
CA LYS A 345 -4.04 -4.48 -21.12
C LYS A 345 -2.72 -5.09 -21.57
N ASP A 346 -1.76 -5.27 -20.66
CA ASP A 346 -0.44 -5.76 -21.04
C ASP A 346 -0.44 -7.23 -21.44
N LYS A 347 0.24 -7.50 -22.55
CA LYS A 347 0.41 -8.83 -23.13
C LYS A 347 1.47 -9.70 -22.43
N TYR A 348 2.09 -9.20 -21.34
CA TYR A 348 3.26 -9.82 -20.69
C TYR A 348 2.92 -10.35 -19.29
N ILE A 349 2.08 -11.37 -19.24
CA ILE A 349 1.97 -12.21 -18.05
C ILE A 349 2.47 -13.61 -18.37
#